data_07f2b1fc65643d349c9aba339919e8a4
#
_entry.id   07f2b1fc65643d349c9aba339919e8a4
#
_cell.length_a   1.000
_cell.length_b   1.000
_cell.length_c   1.000
_cell.angle_alpha   90.00
_cell.angle_beta   90.00
_cell.angle_gamma   90.00
#
_symmetry.space_group_name_H-M   'P 1'
#
loop_
_entity.id
_entity.type
_entity.pdbx_description
1 polymer ?
#
loop_
_entity_poly.entity_id
_entity_poly.type
_entity_poly.pdbx_seq_one_letter_code
_entity_poly.pdbx_strand_id
1 'polypeptide(L)'
;MSDSLNIDVAIVGGGIAGLWLLSHLRARGYGALLIEGRHLGQGQTIASQGLIYGSGSYTLARMGAETDRAADGLMETWRRCLAGSGEVDLSGVRQLSQCQYLWMPKLRSSWLDRLIHPFKRKPVVKMPPGIDCPALLSQLGVEGNVYQLDEPVLDVASLLQVFAERQREAIVLHQSSVVLSSDGAITLRMPERNPVTIRPHWCVFTAGVENAALVWAPVKIRSVHMIMVRSKHLPDNLYAHCLSNGAIPRLTITSHRAADGSVIWYLGGRLAEEGNRRHFSQHLREARQELARLLPKADLKDAQFTALRIRRVEGPRTEGNRPDKPGISQNGKVIAAWPGSLTMVPMLAEAVVQRLERSGLQPGAVTLEPLADWPRPEVASYPWDNEHLVWQ
;
A
#
# COMPACT_ATOMS: atom_id res chain seq x y z
N MET A 1 -26.64 -29.43 13.51
CA MET A 1 -25.99 -29.69 12.19
C MET A 1 -25.07 -28.50 11.93
N SER A 2 -23.83 -28.69 11.47
CA SER A 2 -22.97 -27.57 11.09
C SER A 2 -23.51 -26.96 9.81
N ASP A 3 -23.73 -25.67 9.78
CA ASP A 3 -24.13 -24.98 8.55
C ASP A 3 -22.99 -25.06 7.54
N SER A 4 -23.32 -25.44 6.30
CA SER A 4 -22.37 -25.52 5.20
C SER A 4 -22.70 -24.48 4.14
N LEU A 5 -21.72 -23.67 3.78
CA LEU A 5 -21.85 -22.59 2.83
C LEU A 5 -20.94 -22.85 1.62
N ASN A 6 -21.55 -23.06 0.45
CA ASN A 6 -20.82 -23.16 -0.81
C ASN A 6 -20.65 -21.78 -1.41
N ILE A 7 -19.41 -21.44 -1.79
CA ILE A 7 -19.04 -20.14 -2.38
C ILE A 7 -18.07 -20.31 -3.53
N ASP A 8 -17.97 -19.31 -4.39
CA ASP A 8 -17.02 -19.36 -5.51
C ASP A 8 -15.59 -19.17 -5.01
N VAL A 9 -15.36 -18.15 -4.19
CA VAL A 9 -14.00 -17.79 -3.75
C VAL A 9 -13.96 -17.43 -2.27
N ALA A 10 -13.11 -18.13 -1.50
CA ALA A 10 -12.70 -17.71 -0.18
C ALA A 10 -11.38 -16.92 -0.27
N ILE A 11 -11.35 -15.73 0.29
CA ILE A 11 -10.15 -14.86 0.36
C ILE A 11 -9.65 -14.85 1.81
N VAL A 12 -8.38 -15.18 2.02
CA VAL A 12 -7.75 -15.18 3.35
C VAL A 12 -6.75 -14.03 3.44
N GLY A 13 -7.04 -13.08 4.32
CA GLY A 13 -6.23 -11.88 4.56
C GLY A 13 -6.90 -10.59 4.10
N GLY A 14 -7.23 -9.74 5.07
CA GLY A 14 -7.93 -8.45 4.92
C GLY A 14 -7.00 -7.26 4.69
N GLY A 15 -5.85 -7.47 4.06
CA GLY A 15 -5.05 -6.38 3.51
C GLY A 15 -5.68 -5.79 2.26
N ILE A 16 -5.09 -4.72 1.73
CA ILE A 16 -5.61 -4.04 0.53
C ILE A 16 -5.78 -4.99 -0.67
N ALA A 17 -4.93 -6.00 -0.82
CA ALA A 17 -5.04 -6.98 -1.88
C ALA A 17 -6.32 -7.81 -1.78
N GLY A 18 -6.64 -8.31 -0.59
CA GLY A 18 -7.85 -9.09 -0.35
C GLY A 18 -9.12 -8.25 -0.46
N LEU A 19 -9.11 -7.05 0.09
CA LEU A 19 -10.26 -6.14 0.05
C LEU A 19 -10.59 -5.69 -1.38
N TRP A 20 -9.57 -5.35 -2.16
CA TRP A 20 -9.78 -5.03 -3.56
C TRP A 20 -10.30 -6.23 -4.36
N LEU A 21 -9.66 -7.39 -4.18
CA LEU A 21 -10.08 -8.61 -4.85
C LEU A 21 -11.53 -9.00 -4.51
N LEU A 22 -11.91 -8.90 -3.23
CA LEU A 22 -13.28 -9.13 -2.79
C LEU A 22 -14.27 -8.23 -3.54
N SER A 23 -13.99 -6.92 -3.55
CA SER A 23 -14.86 -5.95 -4.22
C SER A 23 -14.94 -6.20 -5.73
N HIS A 24 -13.82 -6.53 -6.35
CA HIS A 24 -13.72 -6.79 -7.78
C HIS A 24 -14.48 -8.07 -8.19
N LEU A 25 -14.36 -9.16 -7.40
CA LEU A 25 -15.09 -10.39 -7.62
C LEU A 25 -16.60 -10.18 -7.44
N ARG A 26 -17.01 -9.52 -6.36
CA ARG A 26 -18.42 -9.27 -6.10
C ARG A 26 -19.08 -8.36 -7.15
N ALA A 27 -18.35 -7.36 -7.65
CA ALA A 27 -18.82 -6.51 -8.75
C ALA A 27 -19.08 -7.32 -10.04
N ARG A 28 -18.39 -8.44 -10.23
CA ARG A 28 -18.57 -9.39 -11.35
C ARG A 28 -19.53 -10.53 -11.04
N GLY A 29 -20.24 -10.50 -9.90
CA GLY A 29 -21.26 -11.46 -9.52
C GLY A 29 -20.75 -12.76 -8.89
N TYR A 30 -19.46 -12.85 -8.55
CA TYR A 30 -18.93 -14.03 -7.84
C TYR A 30 -19.36 -14.03 -6.37
N GLY A 31 -19.74 -15.20 -5.88
CA GLY A 31 -19.96 -15.45 -4.45
C GLY A 31 -18.63 -15.51 -3.70
N ALA A 32 -18.16 -14.37 -3.20
CA ALA A 32 -16.86 -14.25 -2.52
C ALA A 32 -17.01 -13.86 -1.06
N LEU A 33 -16.15 -14.44 -0.20
CA LEU A 33 -16.05 -14.17 1.24
C LEU A 33 -14.61 -13.90 1.62
N LEU A 34 -14.38 -12.84 2.42
CA LEU A 34 -13.07 -12.53 2.98
C LEU A 34 -13.01 -12.90 4.46
N ILE A 35 -11.96 -13.61 4.84
CA ILE A 35 -11.67 -14.07 6.19
C ILE A 35 -10.42 -13.33 6.69
N GLU A 36 -10.55 -12.55 7.76
CA GLU A 36 -9.44 -11.84 8.40
C GLU A 36 -9.27 -12.34 9.84
N GLY A 37 -8.01 -12.51 10.26
CA GLY A 37 -7.68 -13.02 11.59
C GLY A 37 -7.58 -11.97 12.68
N ARG A 38 -7.44 -10.68 12.34
CA ARG A 38 -7.18 -9.60 13.29
C ARG A 38 -7.89 -8.31 12.87
N HIS A 39 -7.14 -7.34 12.32
CA HIS A 39 -7.66 -6.05 11.87
C HIS A 39 -7.43 -5.89 10.37
N LEU A 40 -8.37 -5.27 9.67
CA LEU A 40 -8.23 -4.96 8.26
C LEU A 40 -7.00 -4.07 8.01
N GLY A 41 -6.18 -4.48 7.06
CA GLY A 41 -4.98 -3.74 6.68
C GLY A 41 -3.81 -3.85 7.66
N GLN A 42 -3.93 -4.58 8.76
CA GLN A 42 -2.85 -4.74 9.72
C GLN A 42 -1.59 -5.30 9.05
N GLY A 43 -0.47 -4.65 9.28
CA GLY A 43 0.81 -4.99 8.68
C GLY A 43 1.23 -4.04 7.57
N GLN A 44 1.48 -4.52 6.37
CA GLN A 44 2.06 -3.71 5.29
C GLN A 44 1.11 -2.63 4.76
N THR A 45 -0.20 -2.85 4.77
CA THR A 45 -1.18 -1.92 4.20
C THR A 45 -1.26 -0.63 5.01
N ILE A 46 -1.63 -0.71 6.30
CA ILE A 46 -1.76 0.48 7.16
C ILE A 46 -0.42 1.20 7.37
N ALA A 47 0.68 0.46 7.30
CA ALA A 47 2.03 1.00 7.39
C ALA A 47 2.56 1.54 6.04
N SER A 48 1.74 1.62 5.01
CA SER A 48 2.12 2.25 3.74
C SER A 48 1.97 3.77 3.81
N GLN A 49 2.63 4.47 2.89
CA GLN A 49 2.57 5.93 2.81
C GLN A 49 1.35 6.44 2.01
N GLY A 50 0.47 5.58 1.54
CA GLY A 50 -0.70 5.96 0.76
C GLY A 50 -0.42 6.47 -0.66
N LEU A 51 0.82 6.37 -1.12
CA LEU A 51 1.27 6.89 -2.41
C LEU A 51 0.80 6.00 -3.55
N ILE A 52 0.11 6.57 -4.52
CA ILE A 52 -0.18 5.93 -5.80
C ILE A 52 0.82 6.47 -6.82
N TYR A 53 1.57 5.58 -7.44
CA TYR A 53 2.63 5.94 -8.37
C TYR A 53 2.17 5.78 -9.81
N GLY A 54 2.37 6.80 -10.63
CA GLY A 54 2.27 6.70 -12.08
C GLY A 54 3.47 5.95 -12.70
N SER A 55 3.60 6.05 -14.00
CA SER A 55 4.72 5.47 -14.74
C SER A 55 6.07 6.14 -14.49
N GLY A 56 6.07 7.31 -13.88
CA GLY A 56 7.27 7.97 -13.43
C GLY A 56 7.86 7.20 -12.25
N SER A 57 8.53 6.08 -12.49
CA SER A 57 9.39 5.56 -11.45
C SER A 57 10.37 6.68 -11.10
N TYR A 58 10.56 6.93 -9.82
CA TYR A 58 11.49 7.90 -9.26
C TYR A 58 12.95 7.60 -9.59
N THR A 59 13.19 7.07 -10.79
CA THR A 59 14.49 6.67 -11.28
C THR A 59 14.68 7.22 -12.68
N LEU A 60 15.70 7.99 -12.84
CA LEU A 60 16.22 8.43 -14.12
C LEU A 60 16.50 7.28 -15.12
N ALA A 61 16.58 6.04 -14.62
CA ALA A 61 16.99 4.86 -15.37
C ALA A 61 15.84 4.02 -15.98
N ARG A 62 14.56 4.27 -15.61
CA ARG A 62 13.42 3.43 -16.05
C ARG A 62 12.45 4.14 -17.01
N MET A 63 12.98 4.94 -17.90
CA MET A 63 12.18 5.72 -18.85
C MET A 63 12.03 5.01 -20.20
N GLY A 64 11.68 3.73 -20.18
CA GLY A 64 11.36 2.94 -21.37
C GLY A 64 9.87 2.97 -21.70
N ALA A 65 9.52 3.07 -22.98
CA ALA A 65 8.16 3.32 -23.48
C ALA A 65 7.10 2.23 -23.17
N GLU A 66 7.49 0.98 -22.87
CA GLU A 66 6.53 -0.10 -22.59
C GLU A 66 6.05 -0.16 -21.13
N THR A 67 6.93 0.14 -20.17
CA THR A 67 6.55 0.23 -18.74
C THR A 67 5.62 1.40 -18.50
N ASP A 68 5.66 2.43 -19.31
CA ASP A 68 4.84 3.63 -19.17
C ASP A 68 3.35 3.38 -19.43
N ARG A 69 2.98 2.58 -20.44
CA ARG A 69 1.56 2.33 -20.79
C ARG A 69 0.82 1.54 -19.71
N ALA A 70 1.44 0.53 -19.11
CA ALA A 70 0.83 -0.27 -18.06
C ALA A 70 0.59 0.55 -16.80
N ALA A 71 1.54 1.42 -16.43
CA ALA A 71 1.40 2.30 -15.28
C ALA A 71 0.38 3.41 -15.50
N ASP A 72 0.23 3.92 -16.74
CA ASP A 72 -0.82 4.88 -17.10
C ASP A 72 -2.21 4.26 -16.98
N GLY A 73 -2.37 3.03 -17.42
CA GLY A 73 -3.62 2.28 -17.26
C GLY A 73 -3.97 2.04 -15.79
N LEU A 74 -2.97 1.78 -14.94
CA LEU A 74 -3.20 1.63 -13.49
C LEU A 74 -3.62 2.94 -12.82
N MET A 75 -2.97 4.06 -13.17
CA MET A 75 -3.33 5.36 -12.63
C MET A 75 -4.75 5.74 -13.03
N GLU A 76 -5.13 5.51 -14.29
CA GLU A 76 -6.49 5.75 -14.76
C GLU A 76 -7.52 4.86 -14.04
N THR A 77 -7.17 3.59 -13.78
CA THR A 77 -8.02 2.70 -12.97
C THR A 77 -8.23 3.25 -11.56
N TRP A 78 -7.16 3.71 -10.89
CA TRP A 78 -7.28 4.34 -9.58
C TRP A 78 -8.16 5.59 -9.61
N ARG A 79 -7.96 6.47 -10.59
CA ARG A 79 -8.77 7.70 -10.73
C ARG A 79 -10.26 7.38 -10.92
N ARG A 80 -10.60 6.44 -11.78
CA ARG A 80 -11.98 6.00 -12.00
C ARG A 80 -12.58 5.41 -10.74
N CYS A 81 -11.85 4.56 -10.02
CA CYS A 81 -12.31 3.99 -8.76
C CYS A 81 -12.55 5.09 -7.70
N LEU A 82 -11.63 6.04 -7.54
CA LEU A 82 -11.76 7.17 -6.61
C LEU A 82 -12.91 8.11 -6.98
N ALA A 83 -13.23 8.22 -8.25
CA ALA A 83 -14.39 8.98 -8.76
C ALA A 83 -15.73 8.20 -8.66
N GLY A 84 -15.72 6.95 -8.20
CA GLY A 84 -16.91 6.09 -8.14
C GLY A 84 -17.40 5.56 -9.49
N SER A 85 -16.60 5.70 -10.54
CA SER A 85 -16.94 5.24 -11.91
C SER A 85 -16.16 3.99 -12.35
N GLY A 86 -15.33 3.43 -11.47
CA GLY A 86 -14.61 2.17 -11.67
C GLY A 86 -15.40 0.94 -11.23
N GLU A 87 -14.90 -0.25 -11.53
CA GLU A 87 -15.48 -1.52 -11.04
C GLU A 87 -15.47 -1.62 -9.51
N VAL A 88 -14.43 -1.08 -8.89
CA VAL A 88 -14.33 -0.94 -7.43
C VAL A 88 -14.66 0.51 -7.11
N ASP A 89 -15.75 0.73 -6.39
CA ASP A 89 -16.16 2.07 -5.99
C ASP A 89 -15.40 2.49 -4.72
N LEU A 90 -14.53 3.47 -4.88
CA LEU A 90 -13.75 4.10 -3.81
C LEU A 90 -14.15 5.57 -3.58
N SER A 91 -15.33 5.98 -4.06
CA SER A 91 -15.88 7.28 -3.72
C SER A 91 -16.04 7.38 -2.20
N GLY A 92 -15.61 8.48 -1.62
CA GLY A 92 -15.55 8.65 -0.16
C GLY A 92 -14.17 8.38 0.45
N VAL A 93 -13.22 7.81 -0.28
CA VAL A 93 -11.83 7.70 0.20
C VAL A 93 -11.22 9.10 0.28
N ARG A 94 -10.70 9.44 1.47
CA ARG A 94 -10.01 10.72 1.67
C ARG A 94 -8.68 10.72 0.94
N GLN A 95 -8.52 11.70 0.06
CA GLN A 95 -7.24 11.98 -0.58
C GLN A 95 -6.50 13.03 0.26
N LEU A 96 -5.30 12.70 0.72
CA LEU A 96 -4.43 13.62 1.47
C LEU A 96 -3.82 14.67 0.52
N SER A 97 -3.57 14.28 -0.73
CA SER A 97 -3.13 15.18 -1.79
C SER A 97 -3.55 14.62 -3.16
N GLN A 98 -3.79 15.52 -4.11
CA GLN A 98 -4.00 15.15 -5.51
C GLN A 98 -2.70 15.07 -6.30
N CYS A 99 -1.61 15.55 -5.72
CA CYS A 99 -0.30 15.58 -6.37
C CYS A 99 0.82 15.24 -5.38
N GLN A 100 1.96 14.84 -5.93
CA GLN A 100 3.21 14.64 -5.22
C GLN A 100 4.28 15.55 -5.82
N TYR A 101 5.32 15.83 -5.06
CA TYR A 101 6.42 16.66 -5.53
C TYR A 101 7.71 15.87 -5.63
N LEU A 102 8.47 16.08 -6.70
CA LEU A 102 9.85 15.64 -6.81
C LEU A 102 10.77 16.83 -6.69
N TRP A 103 11.84 16.73 -5.92
CA TRP A 103 12.89 17.71 -5.94
C TRP A 103 14.25 17.05 -6.10
N MET A 104 15.15 17.81 -6.73
CA MET A 104 16.55 17.43 -6.86
C MET A 104 17.38 18.46 -6.13
N PRO A 105 18.22 18.04 -5.17
CA PRO A 105 19.18 18.95 -4.56
C PRO A 105 20.09 19.53 -5.65
N LYS A 106 20.51 20.79 -5.51
CA LYS A 106 21.52 21.39 -6.40
C LYS A 106 22.78 20.51 -6.38
N LEU A 107 22.97 19.70 -7.41
CA LEU A 107 24.24 19.07 -7.71
C LEU A 107 25.05 20.02 -8.60
N ARG A 108 26.34 20.12 -8.32
CA ARG A 108 27.28 21.03 -9.02
C ARG A 108 27.49 20.72 -10.53
N SER A 109 26.65 19.93 -11.18
CA SER A 109 26.84 19.56 -12.58
C SER A 109 25.57 19.71 -13.42
N SER A 110 25.65 20.54 -14.44
CA SER A 110 24.63 20.86 -15.46
C SER A 110 24.26 19.68 -16.39
N TRP A 111 24.89 18.52 -16.28
CA TRP A 111 24.60 17.37 -17.15
C TRP A 111 23.33 16.59 -16.73
N LEU A 112 22.95 16.66 -15.45
CA LEU A 112 21.72 16.03 -14.93
C LEU A 112 20.46 16.71 -15.50
N ASP A 113 20.50 18.02 -15.75
CA ASP A 113 19.39 18.73 -16.40
C ASP A 113 19.13 18.20 -17.83
N ARG A 114 20.12 17.66 -18.51
CA ARG A 114 19.97 17.05 -19.85
C ARG A 114 19.36 15.65 -19.80
N LEU A 115 19.53 14.90 -18.71
CA LEU A 115 18.95 13.57 -18.53
C LEU A 115 17.45 13.60 -18.18
N ILE A 116 16.95 14.76 -17.72
CA ILE A 116 15.53 14.94 -17.35
C ILE A 116 14.70 15.41 -18.55
N HIS A 117 15.31 15.88 -19.62
CA HIS A 117 14.62 16.31 -20.84
C HIS A 117 13.73 15.26 -21.54
N PRO A 118 13.91 13.92 -21.38
CA PRO A 118 12.95 12.95 -21.90
C PRO A 118 11.57 12.96 -21.24
N PHE A 119 11.37 13.65 -20.11
CA PHE A 119 10.06 13.81 -19.45
C PHE A 119 9.00 14.58 -20.28
N LYS A 120 9.27 14.87 -21.53
CA LYS A 120 8.39 15.65 -22.42
C LYS A 120 7.04 15.00 -22.75
N ARG A 121 6.69 13.82 -22.25
CA ARG A 121 5.47 13.11 -22.64
C ARG A 121 4.37 13.02 -21.55
N LYS A 122 4.60 13.52 -20.33
CA LYS A 122 3.58 13.57 -19.26
C LYS A 122 3.61 14.89 -18.53
N PRO A 123 2.53 15.26 -17.83
CA PRO A 123 2.43 16.52 -17.12
C PRO A 123 3.29 16.54 -15.85
N VAL A 124 4.60 16.37 -16.04
CA VAL A 124 5.57 16.79 -15.04
C VAL A 124 5.78 18.27 -15.29
N VAL A 125 5.04 19.09 -14.58
CA VAL A 125 5.21 20.53 -14.68
C VAL A 125 6.46 20.89 -13.91
N LYS A 126 7.52 21.31 -14.64
CA LYS A 126 8.66 21.97 -13.99
C LYS A 126 8.15 23.28 -13.41
N MET A 127 8.15 23.38 -12.11
CA MET A 127 7.77 24.62 -11.46
C MET A 127 8.94 25.61 -11.56
N PRO A 128 8.72 26.83 -12.09
CA PRO A 128 9.76 27.84 -12.14
C PRO A 128 10.21 28.20 -10.70
N PRO A 129 11.49 28.40 -10.45
CA PRO A 129 11.93 28.88 -9.15
C PRO A 129 11.25 30.22 -8.85
N GLY A 130 10.42 30.25 -7.80
CA GLY A 130 9.87 31.48 -7.25
C GLY A 130 8.41 31.80 -7.53
N ILE A 131 7.72 31.13 -8.47
CA ILE A 131 6.31 31.46 -8.77
C ILE A 131 5.35 30.35 -8.35
N ASP A 132 5.74 29.07 -8.44
CA ASP A 132 4.86 27.93 -8.15
C ASP A 132 5.56 26.74 -7.45
N CYS A 133 6.80 26.89 -7.00
CA CYS A 133 7.29 25.97 -5.98
C CYS A 133 6.30 26.06 -4.82
N PRO A 134 5.66 24.96 -4.36
CA PRO A 134 4.78 25.06 -3.22
C PRO A 134 5.48 25.91 -2.18
N ALA A 135 4.83 26.99 -1.76
CA ALA A 135 5.43 27.94 -0.80
C ALA A 135 6.07 27.18 0.37
N LEU A 136 5.47 26.04 0.68
CA LEU A 136 5.95 25.09 1.66
C LEU A 136 7.38 24.57 1.40
N LEU A 137 7.71 24.09 0.20
CA LEU A 137 9.05 23.57 -0.08
C LEU A 137 10.10 24.69 -0.04
N SER A 138 9.76 25.89 -0.51
CA SER A 138 10.61 27.07 -0.37
C SER A 138 10.80 27.50 1.08
N GLN A 139 9.73 27.48 1.88
CA GLN A 139 9.77 27.75 3.32
C GLN A 139 10.64 26.75 4.07
N LEU A 140 10.64 25.50 3.67
CA LEU A 140 11.49 24.43 4.21
C LEU A 140 12.95 24.54 3.73
N GLY A 141 13.26 25.48 2.84
CA GLY A 141 14.60 25.72 2.33
C GLY A 141 15.04 24.73 1.27
N VAL A 142 14.10 24.11 0.56
CA VAL A 142 14.43 23.26 -0.58
C VAL A 142 15.07 24.11 -1.67
N GLU A 143 16.27 23.71 -2.06
CA GLU A 143 16.99 24.31 -3.19
C GLU A 143 17.03 23.34 -4.36
N GLY A 144 16.90 23.86 -5.59
CA GLY A 144 16.96 23.07 -6.81
C GLY A 144 15.66 23.05 -7.60
N ASN A 145 15.58 22.14 -8.56
CA ASN A 145 14.40 22.00 -9.39
C ASN A 145 13.32 21.18 -8.66
N VAL A 146 12.09 21.68 -8.67
CA VAL A 146 10.90 21.01 -8.15
C VAL A 146 9.98 20.67 -9.32
N TYR A 147 9.40 19.48 -9.29
CA TYR A 147 8.46 18.97 -10.27
C TYR A 147 7.20 18.49 -9.56
N GLN A 148 6.06 18.80 -10.11
CA GLN A 148 4.77 18.27 -9.65
C GLN A 148 4.39 17.04 -10.46
N LEU A 149 3.92 16.00 -9.76
CA LEU A 149 3.34 14.80 -10.32
C LEU A 149 1.84 14.80 -10.04
N ASP A 150 1.02 14.57 -11.05
CA ASP A 150 -0.42 14.37 -10.91
C ASP A 150 -0.71 12.94 -10.43
N GLU A 151 -0.30 12.67 -9.19
CA GLU A 151 -0.37 11.37 -8.54
C GLU A 151 -0.93 11.53 -7.13
N PRO A 152 -2.09 10.90 -6.83
CA PRO A 152 -2.74 11.09 -5.55
C PRO A 152 -2.01 10.42 -4.39
N VAL A 153 -2.20 10.98 -3.20
CA VAL A 153 -1.83 10.38 -1.93
C VAL A 153 -3.09 10.09 -1.14
N LEU A 154 -3.30 8.85 -0.76
CA LEU A 154 -4.51 8.40 -0.10
C LEU A 154 -4.32 8.30 1.41
N ASP A 155 -5.36 8.63 2.15
CA ASP A 155 -5.49 8.23 3.54
C ASP A 155 -5.80 6.73 3.58
N VAL A 156 -4.84 5.94 4.05
CA VAL A 156 -4.94 4.48 4.02
C VAL A 156 -6.01 3.95 4.97
N ALA A 157 -6.20 4.58 6.13
CA ALA A 157 -7.27 4.19 7.05
C ALA A 157 -8.64 4.45 6.44
N SER A 158 -8.83 5.61 5.79
CA SER A 158 -10.05 5.92 5.04
C SER A 158 -10.30 4.93 3.90
N LEU A 159 -9.25 4.55 3.16
CA LEU A 159 -9.36 3.54 2.10
C LEU A 159 -9.84 2.19 2.64
N LEU A 160 -9.26 1.73 3.75
CA LEU A 160 -9.66 0.50 4.42
C LEU A 160 -11.09 0.57 4.97
N GLN A 161 -11.47 1.73 5.52
CA GLN A 161 -12.82 1.97 6.05
C GLN A 161 -13.89 1.88 4.96
N VAL A 162 -13.65 2.50 3.79
CA VAL A 162 -14.57 2.42 2.64
C VAL A 162 -14.78 0.98 2.20
N PHE A 163 -13.71 0.19 2.13
CA PHE A 163 -13.84 -1.24 1.83
C PHE A 163 -14.62 -2.00 2.91
N ALA A 164 -14.31 -1.74 4.18
CA ALA A 164 -14.98 -2.39 5.32
C ALA A 164 -16.49 -2.14 5.32
N GLU A 165 -16.90 -0.91 5.04
CA GLU A 165 -18.30 -0.51 4.98
C GLU A 165 -19.03 -1.12 3.78
N ARG A 166 -18.46 -0.98 2.58
CA ARG A 166 -19.08 -1.44 1.33
C ARG A 166 -19.18 -2.96 1.21
N GLN A 167 -18.24 -3.69 1.81
CA GLN A 167 -18.16 -5.14 1.75
C GLN A 167 -18.49 -5.82 3.08
N ARG A 168 -19.09 -5.10 4.04
CA ARG A 168 -19.30 -5.52 5.41
C ARG A 168 -19.89 -6.94 5.54
N GLU A 169 -20.88 -7.28 4.74
CA GLU A 169 -21.56 -8.57 4.77
C GLU A 169 -20.65 -9.73 4.36
N ALA A 170 -19.68 -9.46 3.48
CA ALA A 170 -18.77 -10.46 2.91
C ALA A 170 -17.38 -10.47 3.56
N ILE A 171 -17.23 -9.85 4.73
CA ILE A 171 -15.99 -9.85 5.52
C ILE A 171 -16.30 -10.45 6.88
N VAL A 172 -15.52 -11.43 7.32
CA VAL A 172 -15.66 -12.05 8.64
C VAL A 172 -14.35 -12.05 9.41
N LEU A 173 -14.46 -11.84 10.73
CA LEU A 173 -13.34 -12.02 11.64
C LEU A 173 -13.25 -13.47 12.07
N HIS A 174 -12.09 -14.11 11.91
CA HIS A 174 -11.80 -15.45 12.39
C HIS A 174 -10.41 -15.51 13.01
N GLN A 175 -10.34 -15.37 14.33
CA GLN A 175 -9.10 -15.22 15.08
C GLN A 175 -8.21 -16.48 15.12
N SER A 176 -8.75 -17.65 14.78
CA SER A 176 -7.98 -18.87 14.67
C SER A 176 -7.27 -18.96 13.31
N SER A 177 -6.21 -19.76 13.24
CA SER A 177 -5.55 -20.02 11.96
C SER A 177 -6.51 -20.67 10.97
N VAL A 178 -6.54 -20.16 9.75
CA VAL A 178 -7.29 -20.77 8.66
C VAL A 178 -6.55 -22.04 8.22
N VAL A 179 -7.21 -23.17 8.37
CA VAL A 179 -6.71 -24.48 7.92
C VAL A 179 -7.63 -25.00 6.84
N LEU A 180 -7.05 -25.32 5.68
CA LEU A 180 -7.77 -26.03 4.62
C LEU A 180 -7.82 -27.51 4.96
N SER A 181 -9.01 -28.08 4.95
CA SER A 181 -9.19 -29.54 5.00
C SER A 181 -8.73 -30.18 3.69
N SER A 182 -8.62 -31.50 3.65
CA SER A 182 -8.20 -32.25 2.46
C SER A 182 -9.09 -32.01 1.23
N ASP A 183 -10.37 -31.67 1.45
CA ASP A 183 -11.34 -31.29 0.42
C ASP A 183 -11.38 -29.77 0.14
N GLY A 184 -10.47 -28.99 0.74
CA GLY A 184 -10.38 -27.54 0.56
C GLY A 184 -11.38 -26.72 1.38
N ALA A 185 -12.16 -27.33 2.27
CA ALA A 185 -13.11 -26.61 3.11
C ALA A 185 -12.40 -25.85 4.25
N ILE A 186 -13.00 -24.75 4.68
CA ILE A 186 -12.57 -23.92 5.81
C ILE A 186 -13.65 -23.99 6.88
N THR A 187 -13.30 -24.36 8.11
CA THR A 187 -14.23 -24.34 9.22
C THR A 187 -14.01 -23.11 10.08
N LEU A 188 -15.00 -22.22 10.09
CA LEU A 188 -15.02 -21.06 10.97
C LEU A 188 -15.56 -21.47 12.34
N ARG A 189 -14.88 -21.09 13.41
CA ARG A 189 -15.25 -21.42 14.78
C ARG A 189 -15.29 -20.15 15.63
N MET A 190 -16.29 -20.08 16.49
CA MET A 190 -16.39 -19.08 17.54
C MET A 190 -16.85 -19.72 18.85
N PRO A 191 -16.42 -19.15 20.01
CA PRO A 191 -17.04 -19.52 21.26
C PRO A 191 -18.56 -19.35 21.20
N GLU A 192 -19.29 -20.29 21.79
CA GLU A 192 -20.76 -20.27 21.95
C GLU A 192 -21.59 -20.28 20.64
N ARG A 193 -20.98 -20.53 19.48
CA ARG A 193 -21.68 -20.68 18.21
C ARG A 193 -21.37 -22.01 17.52
N ASN A 194 -22.34 -22.48 16.77
CA ASN A 194 -22.10 -23.63 15.90
C ASN A 194 -21.05 -23.27 14.85
N PRO A 195 -20.11 -24.18 14.55
CA PRO A 195 -19.13 -23.94 13.49
C PRO A 195 -19.83 -23.87 12.13
N VAL A 196 -19.34 -22.95 11.26
CA VAL A 196 -19.78 -22.81 9.89
C VAL A 196 -18.69 -23.35 8.97
N THR A 197 -19.05 -24.29 8.09
CA THR A 197 -18.11 -24.87 7.11
C THR A 197 -18.27 -24.16 5.78
N ILE A 198 -17.23 -23.45 5.36
CA ILE A 198 -17.15 -22.81 4.06
C ILE A 198 -16.55 -23.80 3.05
N ARG A 199 -17.22 -24.02 1.93
CA ARG A 199 -16.77 -24.86 0.81
C ARG A 199 -16.56 -24.03 -0.44
N PRO A 200 -15.36 -23.43 -0.60
CA PRO A 200 -15.06 -22.59 -1.74
C PRO A 200 -14.67 -23.45 -2.96
N HIS A 201 -15.00 -22.96 -4.16
CA HIS A 201 -14.41 -23.50 -5.39
C HIS A 201 -12.92 -23.15 -5.48
N TRP A 202 -12.53 -21.97 -5.00
CA TRP A 202 -11.14 -21.49 -4.96
C TRP A 202 -10.82 -20.80 -3.65
N CYS A 203 -9.58 -21.00 -3.17
CA CYS A 203 -9.03 -20.23 -2.05
C CYS A 203 -7.94 -19.29 -2.54
N VAL A 204 -8.03 -17.99 -2.17
CA VAL A 204 -7.04 -17.00 -2.52
C VAL A 204 -6.43 -16.40 -1.25
N PHE A 205 -5.14 -16.62 -1.04
CA PHE A 205 -4.41 -16.12 0.11
C PHE A 205 -3.73 -14.78 -0.22
N THR A 206 -4.16 -13.74 0.46
CA THR A 206 -3.65 -12.37 0.35
C THR A 206 -3.07 -11.88 1.68
N ALA A 207 -2.64 -12.81 2.53
CA ALA A 207 -2.18 -12.57 3.89
C ALA A 207 -0.74 -11.99 3.99
N GLY A 208 -0.22 -11.43 2.91
CA GLY A 208 1.08 -10.76 2.89
C GLY A 208 2.22 -11.71 3.31
N VAL A 209 2.94 -11.36 4.39
CA VAL A 209 4.07 -12.16 4.88
C VAL A 209 3.67 -13.53 5.38
N GLU A 210 2.42 -13.69 5.81
CA GLU A 210 1.90 -14.96 6.32
C GLU A 210 1.62 -15.98 5.21
N ASN A 211 1.55 -15.55 3.94
CA ASN A 211 1.39 -16.47 2.80
C ASN A 211 2.48 -17.56 2.75
N ALA A 212 3.69 -17.23 3.22
CA ALA A 212 4.79 -18.20 3.28
C ALA A 212 4.46 -19.38 4.22
N ALA A 213 3.86 -19.09 5.37
CA ALA A 213 3.53 -20.10 6.38
C ALA A 213 2.20 -20.80 6.08
N LEU A 214 1.20 -20.05 5.58
CA LEU A 214 -0.15 -20.56 5.37
C LEU A 214 -0.25 -21.49 4.15
N VAL A 215 0.43 -21.17 3.06
CA VAL A 215 0.31 -21.89 1.78
C VAL A 215 1.64 -22.12 1.06
N TRP A 216 2.75 -21.97 1.80
CA TRP A 216 4.13 -22.21 1.31
C TRP A 216 4.45 -21.43 0.03
N ALA A 217 3.86 -20.23 -0.10
CA ALA A 217 4.10 -19.39 -1.25
C ALA A 217 5.56 -18.90 -1.29
N PRO A 218 6.19 -18.83 -2.47
CA PRO A 218 7.58 -18.43 -2.63
C PRO A 218 7.73 -16.91 -2.51
N VAL A 219 7.31 -16.37 -1.36
CA VAL A 219 7.39 -14.94 -1.10
C VAL A 219 8.78 -14.54 -0.59
N LYS A 220 9.33 -13.48 -1.16
CA LYS A 220 10.55 -12.85 -0.64
C LYS A 220 10.16 -11.79 0.37
N ILE A 221 10.57 -11.98 1.63
CA ILE A 221 10.32 -11.01 2.69
C ILE A 221 11.52 -10.08 2.79
N ARG A 222 11.28 -8.78 2.70
CA ARG A 222 12.26 -7.73 2.92
C ARG A 222 11.77 -6.78 4.02
N SER A 223 12.64 -6.48 4.96
CA SER A 223 12.36 -5.47 5.97
C SER A 223 12.81 -4.09 5.50
N VAL A 224 12.04 -3.08 5.87
CA VAL A 224 12.41 -1.66 5.80
C VAL A 224 12.22 -1.04 7.17
N HIS A 225 13.03 -0.04 7.50
CA HIS A 225 12.96 0.61 8.81
C HIS A 225 12.54 2.08 8.60
N MET A 226 11.23 2.30 8.55
CA MET A 226 10.64 3.61 8.34
C MET A 226 10.89 4.51 9.55
N ILE A 227 11.11 5.80 9.32
CA ILE A 227 11.21 6.81 10.37
C ILE A 227 9.90 7.55 10.49
N MET A 228 9.50 7.87 11.71
CA MET A 228 8.38 8.77 12.02
C MET A 228 8.91 9.95 12.82
N VAL A 229 8.51 11.15 12.42
CA VAL A 229 8.85 12.41 13.09
C VAL A 229 7.56 13.07 13.51
N ARG A 230 7.39 13.36 14.78
CA ARG A 230 6.18 13.96 15.35
C ARG A 230 6.47 15.33 15.92
N SER A 231 5.68 16.35 15.52
CA SER A 231 5.68 17.66 16.12
C SER A 231 4.39 18.42 15.77
N LYS A 232 4.02 19.41 16.58
CA LYS A 232 2.91 20.33 16.27
C LYS A 232 3.30 21.44 15.29
N HIS A 233 4.61 21.61 15.03
CA HIS A 233 5.15 22.67 14.18
C HIS A 233 5.49 22.21 12.77
N LEU A 234 5.39 20.90 12.49
CA LEU A 234 5.60 20.36 11.15
C LEU A 234 4.44 20.72 10.22
N PRO A 235 4.71 21.06 8.96
CA PRO A 235 3.66 21.17 7.94
C PRO A 235 2.94 19.83 7.72
N ASP A 236 1.63 19.89 7.56
CA ASP A 236 0.74 18.73 7.44
C ASP A 236 0.35 18.35 5.99
N ASN A 237 0.96 19.01 5.02
CA ASN A 237 0.65 18.86 3.60
C ASN A 237 1.88 18.61 2.72
N LEU A 238 2.93 17.98 3.28
CA LEU A 238 4.16 17.66 2.55
C LEU A 238 4.13 16.22 2.02
N TYR A 239 4.04 16.07 0.70
CA TYR A 239 4.06 14.79 -0.02
C TYR A 239 5.09 14.89 -1.13
N ALA A 240 6.33 14.47 -0.83
CA ALA A 240 7.43 14.80 -1.70
C ALA A 240 8.58 13.77 -1.65
N HIS A 241 9.36 13.74 -2.73
CA HIS A 241 10.47 12.83 -2.92
C HIS A 241 11.73 13.59 -3.30
N CYS A 242 12.77 13.42 -2.51
CA CYS A 242 14.11 13.84 -2.88
C CYS A 242 14.75 12.80 -3.78
N LEU A 243 15.06 13.16 -5.02
CA LEU A 243 15.71 12.24 -5.94
C LEU A 243 17.17 11.97 -5.58
N SER A 244 17.67 10.83 -6.02
CA SER A 244 19.07 10.44 -5.92
C SER A 244 19.54 9.93 -7.29
N ASN A 245 20.85 9.72 -7.42
CA ASN A 245 21.43 9.08 -8.64
C ASN A 245 21.07 7.58 -8.74
N GLY A 246 20.36 7.02 -7.78
CA GLY A 246 19.99 5.62 -7.74
C GLY A 246 18.51 5.37 -8.02
N ALA A 247 18.13 4.08 -8.01
CA ALA A 247 16.78 3.61 -8.31
C ALA A 247 15.74 3.91 -7.19
N ILE A 248 16.18 4.38 -6.02
CA ILE A 248 15.33 4.66 -4.87
C ILE A 248 15.51 6.13 -4.51
N PRO A 249 14.44 6.91 -4.29
CA PRO A 249 14.54 8.27 -3.79
C PRO A 249 15.44 8.30 -2.55
N ARG A 250 16.23 9.35 -2.42
CA ARG A 250 17.06 9.57 -1.24
C ARG A 250 16.20 9.66 0.02
N LEU A 251 15.10 10.40 -0.09
CA LEU A 251 14.11 10.58 0.95
C LEU A 251 12.72 10.68 0.32
N THR A 252 11.74 10.02 0.93
CA THR A 252 10.32 10.20 0.65
C THR A 252 9.65 10.68 1.92
N ILE A 253 8.83 11.73 1.85
CA ILE A 253 8.10 12.28 2.99
C ILE A 253 6.61 12.26 2.65
N THR A 254 5.80 11.79 3.61
CA THR A 254 4.36 11.98 3.62
C THR A 254 3.93 12.52 4.96
N SER A 255 3.03 13.49 4.94
CA SER A 255 2.48 14.10 6.15
C SER A 255 1.17 13.43 6.53
N HIS A 256 0.99 13.19 7.82
CA HIS A 256 -0.22 12.61 8.39
C HIS A 256 -0.56 13.35 9.69
N ARG A 257 -1.82 13.23 10.15
CA ARG A 257 -2.22 13.70 11.47
C ARG A 257 -2.38 12.51 12.41
N ALA A 258 -1.78 12.60 13.57
CA ALA A 258 -2.01 11.65 14.65
C ALA A 258 -3.31 11.97 15.38
N ALA A 259 -3.81 11.03 16.18
CA ALA A 259 -5.03 11.17 16.96
C ALA A 259 -4.99 12.34 17.95
N ASP A 260 -3.80 12.70 18.48
CA ASP A 260 -3.56 13.83 19.36
C ASP A 260 -3.47 15.19 18.65
N GLY A 261 -3.68 15.22 17.32
CA GLY A 261 -3.60 16.41 16.47
C GLY A 261 -2.19 16.83 16.09
N SER A 262 -1.14 16.14 16.53
CA SER A 262 0.22 16.36 16.07
C SER A 262 0.39 15.95 14.60
N VAL A 263 1.38 16.55 13.93
CA VAL A 263 1.74 16.16 12.57
C VAL A 263 2.83 15.10 12.60
N ILE A 264 2.65 14.08 11.79
CA ILE A 264 3.61 13.01 11.59
C ILE A 264 4.21 13.15 10.18
N TRP A 265 5.52 13.32 10.09
CA TRP A 265 6.23 13.06 8.85
C TRP A 265 6.69 11.61 8.83
N TYR A 266 6.19 10.86 7.87
CA TYR A 266 6.52 9.46 7.67
C TYR A 266 7.54 9.33 6.55
N LEU A 267 8.76 8.91 6.93
CA LEU A 267 9.93 8.99 6.08
C LEU A 267 10.28 7.62 5.49
N GLY A 268 10.35 7.57 4.16
CA GLY A 268 10.74 6.42 3.37
C GLY A 268 11.99 6.70 2.51
N GLY A 269 12.10 5.96 1.41
CA GLY A 269 13.21 6.06 0.49
C GLY A 269 14.46 5.32 0.96
N ARG A 270 15.64 5.71 0.47
CA ARG A 270 16.92 5.07 0.82
C ARG A 270 17.20 5.11 2.32
N LEU A 271 16.77 6.17 2.99
CA LEU A 271 16.88 6.28 4.46
C LEU A 271 16.27 5.04 5.15
N ALA A 272 15.04 4.68 4.80
CA ALA A 272 14.34 3.53 5.38
C ALA A 272 14.93 2.18 4.92
N GLU A 273 15.37 2.09 3.67
CA GLU A 273 15.97 0.87 3.09
C GLU A 273 17.28 0.50 3.80
N GLU A 274 18.13 1.48 4.06
CA GLU A 274 19.41 1.28 4.74
C GLU A 274 19.26 1.13 6.27
N GLY A 275 18.10 1.52 6.81
CA GLY A 275 17.83 1.48 8.25
C GLY A 275 17.93 0.12 8.89
N ASN A 276 17.71 -0.97 8.14
CA ASN A 276 17.86 -2.33 8.66
C ASN A 276 19.30 -2.71 9.05
N ARG A 277 20.29 -1.97 8.53
CA ARG A 277 21.72 -2.19 8.82
C ARG A 277 22.24 -1.31 9.96
N ARG A 278 21.37 -0.48 10.55
CA ARG A 278 21.72 0.50 11.58
C ARG A 278 21.10 0.12 12.93
N HIS A 279 21.78 0.45 14.00
CA HIS A 279 21.16 0.46 15.32
C HIS A 279 20.10 1.56 15.39
N PHE A 280 19.08 1.37 16.21
CA PHE A 280 17.94 2.28 16.33
C PHE A 280 18.38 3.75 16.53
N SER A 281 19.22 4.02 17.54
CA SER A 281 19.70 5.38 17.82
C SER A 281 20.54 5.99 16.69
N GLN A 282 21.34 5.17 15.99
CA GLN A 282 22.08 5.60 14.81
C GLN A 282 21.13 5.97 13.68
N HIS A 283 20.09 5.16 13.46
CA HIS A 283 19.11 5.40 12.42
C HIS A 283 18.35 6.72 12.63
N LEU A 284 17.98 7.03 13.90
CA LEU A 284 17.35 8.30 14.24
C LEU A 284 18.31 9.51 14.03
N ARG A 285 19.61 9.36 14.38
CA ARG A 285 20.61 10.42 14.12
C ARG A 285 20.76 10.70 12.62
N GLU A 286 20.87 9.64 11.80
CA GLU A 286 20.92 9.78 10.34
C GLU A 286 19.68 10.48 9.79
N ALA A 287 18.50 10.16 10.30
CA ALA A 287 17.27 10.81 9.90
C ALA A 287 17.28 12.32 10.23
N ARG A 288 17.72 12.69 11.43
CA ARG A 288 17.87 14.11 11.83
C ARG A 288 18.86 14.85 10.91
N GLN A 289 20.01 14.25 10.64
CA GLN A 289 21.03 14.84 9.77
C GLN A 289 20.55 14.97 8.33
N GLU A 290 19.82 13.98 7.84
CA GLU A 290 19.30 13.99 6.48
C GLU A 290 18.22 15.06 6.30
N LEU A 291 17.30 15.19 7.27
CA LEU A 291 16.30 16.25 7.27
C LEU A 291 16.96 17.64 7.36
N ALA A 292 17.92 17.85 8.26
CA ALA A 292 18.65 19.12 8.38
C ALA A 292 19.39 19.50 7.09
N ARG A 293 19.88 18.51 6.33
CA ARG A 293 20.55 18.73 5.04
C ARG A 293 19.58 19.06 3.91
N LEU A 294 18.45 18.36 3.85
CA LEU A 294 17.51 18.43 2.73
C LEU A 294 16.43 19.50 2.93
N LEU A 295 16.08 19.78 4.18
CA LEU A 295 15.06 20.73 4.60
C LEU A 295 15.63 21.64 5.71
N PRO A 296 16.64 22.48 5.39
CA PRO A 296 17.42 23.20 6.39
C PRO A 296 16.63 24.23 7.20
N LYS A 297 15.43 24.61 6.77
CA LYS A 297 14.55 25.54 7.48
C LYS A 297 13.38 24.81 8.16
N ALA A 298 13.33 23.48 8.16
CA ALA A 298 12.32 22.75 8.92
C ALA A 298 12.52 22.96 10.43
N ASP A 299 11.45 23.30 11.13
CA ASP A 299 11.49 23.41 12.59
C ASP A 299 11.40 22.03 13.23
N LEU A 300 12.55 21.49 13.60
CA LEU A 300 12.71 20.19 14.23
C LEU A 300 13.10 20.30 15.71
N LYS A 301 13.04 21.49 16.30
CA LYS A 301 13.54 21.74 17.66
C LYS A 301 12.88 20.86 18.71
N ASP A 302 11.54 20.75 18.66
CA ASP A 302 10.75 19.94 19.60
C ASP A 302 10.22 18.66 18.94
N ALA A 303 10.81 18.28 17.80
CA ALA A 303 10.36 17.09 17.08
C ALA A 303 10.87 15.82 17.74
N GLN A 304 9.95 14.90 17.97
CA GLN A 304 10.22 13.57 18.47
C GLN A 304 10.38 12.58 17.30
N PHE A 305 11.30 11.67 17.42
CA PHE A 305 11.61 10.69 16.39
C PHE A 305 11.41 9.27 16.91
N THR A 306 10.91 8.41 16.05
CA THR A 306 10.90 6.97 16.27
C THR A 306 11.07 6.24 14.95
N ALA A 307 11.21 4.92 14.99
CA ALA A 307 11.34 4.10 13.79
C ALA A 307 10.48 2.85 13.90
N LEU A 308 9.91 2.45 12.75
CA LEU A 308 9.08 1.26 12.62
C LEU A 308 9.70 0.30 11.62
N ARG A 309 9.94 -0.94 12.04
CA ARG A 309 10.36 -2.01 11.14
C ARG A 309 9.14 -2.66 10.50
N ILE A 310 9.09 -2.62 9.17
CA ILE A 310 8.01 -3.20 8.37
C ILE A 310 8.57 -4.37 7.57
N ARG A 311 7.92 -5.52 7.67
CA ARG A 311 8.19 -6.68 6.81
C ARG A 311 7.35 -6.55 5.55
N ARG A 312 8.00 -6.44 4.40
CA ARG A 312 7.34 -6.30 3.10
C ARG A 312 7.50 -7.57 2.29
N VAL A 313 6.43 -7.98 1.65
CA VAL A 313 6.47 -9.06 0.65
C VAL A 313 6.78 -8.45 -0.71
N GLU A 314 7.77 -9.01 -1.37
CA GLU A 314 8.16 -8.65 -2.72
C GLU A 314 8.00 -9.85 -3.64
N GLY A 315 7.63 -9.62 -4.88
CA GLY A 315 7.63 -10.64 -5.92
C GLY A 315 9.06 -11.08 -6.28
N PRO A 316 9.19 -12.17 -7.04
CA PRO A 316 10.47 -12.57 -7.58
C PRO A 316 11.05 -11.43 -8.42
N ARG A 317 12.33 -11.13 -8.22
CA ARG A 317 13.05 -10.09 -8.99
C ARG A 317 13.65 -10.71 -10.22
N THR A 318 13.43 -10.12 -11.36
CA THR A 318 14.30 -10.28 -12.53
C THR A 318 15.41 -9.24 -12.42
N GLU A 319 16.66 -9.71 -12.28
CA GLU A 319 17.91 -8.94 -12.33
C GLU A 319 17.86 -7.50 -11.75
N GLY A 320 17.92 -7.40 -10.42
CA GLY A 320 18.21 -6.13 -9.71
C GLY A 320 17.08 -5.11 -9.65
N ASN A 321 15.98 -5.27 -10.37
CA ASN A 321 14.87 -4.35 -10.45
C ASN A 321 13.76 -4.67 -9.46
N ARG A 322 12.98 -3.65 -9.04
CA ARG A 322 11.70 -3.90 -8.33
C ARG A 322 10.79 -4.70 -9.26
N PRO A 323 9.98 -5.65 -8.71
CA PRO A 323 8.97 -6.33 -9.51
C PRO A 323 8.06 -5.29 -10.19
N ASP A 324 7.89 -5.42 -11.47
CA ASP A 324 6.97 -4.61 -12.28
C ASP A 324 5.60 -5.28 -12.43
N LYS A 325 5.46 -6.46 -11.84
CA LYS A 325 4.23 -7.26 -11.84
C LYS A 325 3.93 -7.77 -10.42
N PRO A 326 2.65 -7.96 -10.09
CA PRO A 326 2.27 -8.61 -8.83
C PRO A 326 2.76 -10.06 -8.82
N GLY A 327 3.03 -10.58 -7.61
CA GLY A 327 3.37 -11.97 -7.39
C GLY A 327 2.11 -12.83 -7.28
N ILE A 328 2.07 -13.93 -8.01
CA ILE A 328 0.99 -14.93 -7.92
C ILE A 328 1.61 -16.31 -8.00
N SER A 329 1.29 -17.16 -7.03
CA SER A 329 1.63 -18.56 -7.00
C SER A 329 0.34 -19.38 -6.91
N GLN A 330 0.25 -20.50 -7.61
CA GLN A 330 -0.92 -21.36 -7.64
C GLN A 330 -0.53 -22.80 -7.43
N ASN A 331 -1.28 -23.49 -6.58
CA ASN A 331 -1.19 -24.95 -6.39
C ASN A 331 -2.61 -25.51 -6.32
N GLY A 332 -3.01 -26.27 -7.35
CA GLY A 332 -4.38 -26.74 -7.49
C GLY A 332 -5.37 -25.58 -7.51
N LYS A 333 -6.33 -25.61 -6.56
CA LYS A 333 -7.35 -24.57 -6.37
C LYS A 333 -6.97 -23.52 -5.32
N VAL A 334 -5.71 -23.45 -4.91
CA VAL A 334 -5.18 -22.47 -3.96
C VAL A 334 -4.28 -21.51 -4.71
N ILE A 335 -4.56 -20.21 -4.57
CA ILE A 335 -3.77 -19.12 -5.12
C ILE A 335 -3.20 -18.32 -3.94
N ALA A 336 -1.90 -18.04 -3.95
CA ALA A 336 -1.29 -17.02 -3.11
C ALA A 336 -0.96 -15.80 -3.97
N ALA A 337 -1.36 -14.60 -3.51
CA ALA A 337 -1.26 -13.38 -4.29
C ALA A 337 -0.77 -12.20 -3.45
N TRP A 338 0.11 -11.35 -4.01
CA TRP A 338 0.64 -10.15 -3.37
C TRP A 338 1.00 -9.06 -4.39
N PRO A 339 0.62 -7.79 -4.17
CA PRO A 339 0.73 -6.76 -5.20
C PRO A 339 2.14 -6.16 -5.33
N GLY A 340 3.00 -6.26 -4.30
CA GLY A 340 4.30 -5.61 -4.25
C GLY A 340 4.24 -4.10 -3.95
N SER A 341 3.25 -3.37 -4.42
CA SER A 341 2.96 -1.97 -4.08
C SER A 341 1.46 -1.69 -4.09
N LEU A 342 1.06 -0.59 -3.43
CA LEU A 342 -0.34 -0.15 -3.40
C LEU A 342 -0.87 0.09 -4.83
N THR A 343 -0.08 0.71 -5.68
CA THR A 343 -0.45 1.00 -7.08
C THR A 343 -0.83 -0.25 -7.88
N MET A 344 -0.19 -1.39 -7.62
CA MET A 344 -0.39 -2.63 -8.39
C MET A 344 -1.59 -3.47 -7.96
N VAL A 345 -2.34 -3.02 -6.96
CA VAL A 345 -3.46 -3.79 -6.42
C VAL A 345 -4.55 -4.09 -7.47
N PRO A 346 -4.97 -3.14 -8.32
CA PRO A 346 -5.92 -3.44 -9.39
C PRO A 346 -5.41 -4.50 -10.37
N MET A 347 -4.12 -4.42 -10.76
CA MET A 347 -3.49 -5.40 -11.65
C MET A 347 -3.46 -6.80 -11.03
N LEU A 348 -3.21 -6.88 -9.71
CA LEU A 348 -3.26 -8.15 -9.00
C LEU A 348 -4.65 -8.77 -9.05
N ALA A 349 -5.67 -7.98 -8.72
CA ALA A 349 -7.06 -8.45 -8.70
C ALA A 349 -7.48 -8.96 -10.07
N GLU A 350 -7.24 -8.18 -11.13
CA GLU A 350 -7.52 -8.59 -12.50
C GLU A 350 -6.78 -9.87 -12.90
N ALA A 351 -5.50 -9.99 -12.55
CA ALA A 351 -4.71 -11.19 -12.86
C ALA A 351 -5.18 -12.44 -12.10
N VAL A 352 -5.76 -12.30 -10.91
CA VAL A 352 -6.39 -13.40 -10.17
C VAL A 352 -7.70 -13.78 -10.85
N VAL A 353 -8.58 -12.81 -11.13
CA VAL A 353 -9.88 -13.07 -11.78
C VAL A 353 -9.70 -13.78 -13.12
N GLN A 354 -8.79 -13.32 -13.97
CA GLN A 354 -8.48 -14.00 -15.24
C GLN A 354 -8.06 -15.47 -15.06
N ARG A 355 -7.39 -15.82 -13.95
CA ARG A 355 -7.07 -17.25 -13.67
C ARG A 355 -8.30 -18.04 -13.30
N LEU A 356 -9.18 -17.47 -12.50
CA LEU A 356 -10.46 -18.08 -12.12
C LEU A 356 -11.34 -18.33 -13.35
N GLU A 357 -11.48 -17.33 -14.22
CA GLU A 357 -12.24 -17.43 -15.47
C GLU A 357 -11.66 -18.49 -16.42
N ARG A 358 -10.34 -18.52 -16.61
CA ARG A 358 -9.66 -19.54 -17.42
C ARG A 358 -9.80 -20.96 -16.86
N SER A 359 -10.06 -21.11 -15.56
CA SER A 359 -10.36 -22.40 -14.96
C SER A 359 -11.80 -22.87 -15.18
N GLY A 360 -12.62 -22.06 -15.84
CA GLY A 360 -14.02 -22.33 -16.09
C GLY A 360 -14.95 -21.96 -14.94
N LEU A 361 -14.45 -21.26 -13.90
CA LEU A 361 -15.29 -20.77 -12.81
C LEU A 361 -16.29 -19.75 -13.36
N GLN A 362 -17.57 -19.99 -13.11
CA GLN A 362 -18.64 -19.06 -13.45
C GLN A 362 -19.15 -18.37 -12.19
N PRO A 363 -19.58 -17.10 -12.27
CA PRO A 363 -20.19 -16.43 -11.14
C PRO A 363 -21.42 -17.17 -10.63
N GLY A 364 -21.51 -17.35 -9.31
CA GLY A 364 -22.63 -17.97 -8.63
C GLY A 364 -23.14 -17.08 -7.51
N ALA A 365 -24.46 -16.86 -7.48
CA ALA A 365 -25.06 -16.13 -6.37
C ALA A 365 -24.91 -16.95 -5.08
N VAL A 366 -24.48 -16.30 -4.00
CA VAL A 366 -24.37 -16.90 -2.67
C VAL A 366 -25.14 -16.08 -1.65
N THR A 367 -25.83 -16.77 -0.76
CA THR A 367 -26.38 -16.11 0.42
C THR A 367 -25.42 -16.27 1.59
N LEU A 368 -25.07 -15.16 2.24
CA LEU A 368 -24.15 -15.13 3.40
C LEU A 368 -24.92 -15.07 4.73
N GLU A 369 -26.23 -15.36 4.71
CA GLU A 369 -27.11 -15.34 5.88
C GLU A 369 -26.54 -16.11 7.08
N PRO A 370 -25.94 -17.30 6.95
CA PRO A 370 -25.33 -18.00 8.09
C PRO A 370 -24.20 -17.23 8.78
N LEU A 371 -23.68 -16.21 8.12
CA LEU A 371 -22.62 -15.32 8.62
C LEU A 371 -23.12 -13.92 8.96
N ALA A 372 -24.43 -13.65 8.94
CA ALA A 372 -24.99 -12.31 9.19
C ALA A 372 -24.51 -11.71 10.51
N ASP A 373 -24.58 -12.50 11.59
CA ASP A 373 -24.15 -12.10 12.94
C ASP A 373 -22.69 -12.43 13.24
N TRP A 374 -21.89 -12.83 12.23
CA TRP A 374 -20.47 -13.09 12.45
C TRP A 374 -19.74 -11.79 12.75
N PRO A 375 -18.75 -11.75 13.66
CA PRO A 375 -18.01 -10.54 13.96
C PRO A 375 -17.27 -10.04 12.72
N ARG A 376 -17.16 -8.72 12.65
CA ARG A 376 -16.45 -8.03 11.58
C ARG A 376 -15.14 -7.48 12.13
N PRO A 377 -14.02 -7.62 11.39
CA PRO A 377 -12.76 -7.03 11.82
C PRO A 377 -12.82 -5.51 11.72
N GLU A 378 -12.27 -4.85 12.71
CA GLU A 378 -12.04 -3.41 12.67
C GLU A 378 -10.87 -3.06 11.75
N VAL A 379 -10.80 -1.82 11.32
CA VAL A 379 -9.65 -1.28 10.59
C VAL A 379 -8.49 -1.07 11.55
N ALA A 380 -7.29 -1.45 11.15
CA ALA A 380 -6.08 -1.25 11.94
C ALA A 380 -5.79 0.24 12.14
N SER A 381 -5.33 0.61 13.32
CA SER A 381 -4.84 1.95 13.63
C SER A 381 -3.50 2.23 12.94
N TYR A 382 -3.21 3.48 12.66
CA TYR A 382 -1.91 3.87 12.14
C TYR A 382 -0.77 3.54 13.10
N PRO A 383 0.44 3.23 12.58
CA PRO A 383 1.56 2.88 13.43
C PRO A 383 1.93 3.94 14.48
N TRP A 384 1.79 5.22 14.14
CA TRP A 384 2.12 6.34 15.04
C TRP A 384 1.10 6.58 16.15
N ASP A 385 -0.07 5.96 16.09
CA ASP A 385 -1.08 5.98 17.14
C ASP A 385 -0.89 4.82 18.14
N ASN A 386 0.18 4.01 17.98
CA ASN A 386 0.51 2.94 18.90
C ASN A 386 1.19 3.51 20.16
N GLU A 387 0.54 3.36 21.30
CA GLU A 387 0.99 3.85 22.61
C GLU A 387 2.32 3.23 23.09
N HIS A 388 2.68 2.05 22.54
CA HIS A 388 3.93 1.36 22.89
C HIS A 388 5.16 1.86 22.13
N LEU A 389 5.00 2.82 21.23
CA LEU A 389 6.14 3.41 20.51
C LEU A 389 6.96 4.32 21.42
N VAL A 390 8.26 4.09 21.42
CA VAL A 390 9.22 4.95 22.14
C VAL A 390 9.65 6.08 21.23
N TRP A 391 9.26 7.29 21.58
CA TRP A 391 9.65 8.54 20.91
C TRP A 391 10.86 9.17 21.62
N GLN A 392 11.86 9.67 20.86
CA GLN A 392 13.10 10.27 21.35
C GLN A 392 13.31 11.68 20.79
#